data_7428d1506f31fada89774550b17f9f80
#
_entry.id   7428d1506f31fada89774550b17f9f80
#
_cell.length_a   1.000
_cell.length_b   1.000
_cell.length_c   1.000
_cell.angle_alpha   90.00
_cell.angle_beta   90.00
_cell.angle_gamma   90.00
#
_symmetry.space_group_name_H-M   'P 1'
#
loop_
_entity.id
_entity.type
_entity.pdbx_description
1 polymer ?
#
loop_
_entity_poly.entity_id
_entity_poly.type
_entity_poly.pdbx_seq_one_letter_code
_entity_poly.pdbx_strand_id
1 'polypeptide(L)'
;MRLFPTSLQSAVRPRLACEIAPDGVLAGGSARVESPLDSAVFEALPEGSVSVGVTAPVFRDSNTVLTALKSALDSVDPRGRDWTMILPDACTRVHILDFDTLPPKPQEILPLVRFRLRRMLPFDADAAAVSYQLLNPSAVAKKDVPVQVIAAAMPAEVRAEIESMVRGIQREPGVLLPATLAAMAALPDTGSHLLVHTEQDSMTTAITHNGELLLYRTTDRVNTDPGDMAQAVLVAAAYYEDALHVPLQEVWVAGLESTDALRRHLAADGAWQIPLRSLVNSQSFSASAVSSQVDPGRFTSVVGALRG
;
A
#
# COMPACT_ATOMS: atom_id res chain seq x y z
N MET A 1 7.25 0.75 11.47
CA MET A 1 5.86 1.14 11.77
C MET A 1 5.03 -0.12 11.95
N ARG A 2 4.55 -0.38 13.14
CA ARG A 2 3.62 -1.49 13.36
C ARG A 2 2.21 -0.95 13.19
N LEU A 3 1.64 -1.05 12.00
CA LEU A 3 0.25 -0.68 11.71
C LEU A 3 -0.77 -1.58 12.42
N PHE A 4 -0.31 -2.58 13.19
CA PHE A 4 -1.18 -3.55 13.86
C PHE A 4 -0.91 -3.59 15.36
N PRO A 5 -1.95 -3.48 16.21
CA PRO A 5 -1.77 -3.49 17.64
C PRO A 5 -1.21 -4.84 18.13
N THR A 6 -0.27 -4.75 19.05
CA THR A 6 0.45 -5.85 19.70
C THR A 6 -0.42 -6.78 20.56
N SER A 7 -1.73 -6.64 20.60
CA SER A 7 -2.63 -7.37 21.51
C SER A 7 -3.46 -8.51 20.91
N LEU A 8 -3.46 -8.66 19.59
CA LEU A 8 -3.86 -9.91 18.97
C LEU A 8 -2.55 -10.58 18.61
N GLN A 9 -2.33 -11.80 19.09
CA GLN A 9 -1.16 -12.64 18.85
C GLN A 9 -0.51 -12.24 17.54
N SER A 10 0.71 -11.71 17.59
CA SER A 10 1.40 -11.17 16.42
C SER A 10 1.43 -12.25 15.36
N ALA A 11 0.49 -12.18 14.42
CA ALA A 11 0.53 -13.03 13.26
C ALA A 11 1.84 -12.70 12.58
N VAL A 12 2.77 -13.63 12.63
CA VAL A 12 4.06 -13.51 11.93
C VAL A 12 3.69 -13.37 10.47
N ARG A 13 4.00 -12.20 9.87
CA ARG A 13 3.76 -12.02 8.44
C ARG A 13 4.52 -13.06 7.63
N PRO A 14 3.93 -13.55 6.53
CA PRO A 14 4.63 -14.43 5.61
C PRO A 14 5.95 -13.80 5.15
N ARG A 15 6.95 -14.63 4.93
CA ARG A 15 8.28 -14.22 4.42
C ARG A 15 8.34 -14.14 2.90
N LEU A 16 7.22 -14.28 2.26
CA LEU A 16 7.00 -14.20 0.83
C LEU A 16 5.91 -13.16 0.59
N ALA A 17 6.18 -12.20 -0.26
CA ALA A 17 5.21 -11.20 -0.69
C ALA A 17 5.18 -11.12 -2.21
N CYS A 18 4.00 -10.85 -2.75
CA CYS A 18 3.81 -10.72 -4.18
C CYS A 18 2.81 -9.62 -4.48
N GLU A 19 3.19 -8.71 -5.38
CA GLU A 19 2.37 -7.64 -5.91
C GLU A 19 1.93 -7.98 -7.32
N ILE A 20 0.64 -7.78 -7.61
CA ILE A 20 0.09 -7.87 -8.95
C ILE A 20 -0.15 -6.44 -9.44
N ALA A 21 0.71 -5.98 -10.35
CA ALA A 21 0.62 -4.68 -11.01
C ALA A 21 0.09 -4.82 -12.44
N PRO A 22 -0.39 -3.72 -13.08
CA PRO A 22 -0.91 -3.78 -14.45
C PRO A 22 0.06 -4.33 -15.49
N ASP A 23 1.35 -4.10 -15.31
CA ASP A 23 2.43 -4.44 -16.24
C ASP A 23 3.24 -5.67 -15.82
N GLY A 24 2.94 -6.27 -14.65
CA GLY A 24 3.66 -7.44 -14.21
C GLY A 24 3.38 -7.88 -12.78
N VAL A 25 3.99 -8.98 -12.42
CA VAL A 25 3.95 -9.56 -11.08
C VAL A 25 5.32 -9.42 -10.44
N LEU A 26 5.38 -8.79 -9.27
CA LEU A 26 6.61 -8.63 -8.50
C LEU A 26 6.54 -9.53 -7.27
N ALA A 27 7.51 -10.42 -7.11
CA ALA A 27 7.59 -11.27 -5.93
C ALA A 27 8.93 -11.09 -5.22
N GLY A 28 8.92 -11.17 -3.90
CA GLY A 28 10.14 -11.10 -3.10
C GLY A 28 10.06 -11.93 -1.83
N GLY A 29 11.21 -12.37 -1.38
CA GLY A 29 11.36 -13.15 -0.17
C GLY A 29 12.51 -12.66 0.69
N SER A 30 12.36 -12.80 2.01
CA SER A 30 13.39 -12.49 2.98
C SER A 30 13.47 -13.57 4.06
N ALA A 31 14.68 -14.04 4.35
CA ALA A 31 14.90 -15.04 5.40
C ALA A 31 14.63 -14.48 6.81
N ARG A 32 14.74 -13.16 7.00
CA ARG A 32 14.56 -12.48 8.30
C ARG A 32 13.78 -11.18 8.12
N VAL A 33 13.01 -10.83 9.13
CA VAL A 33 12.38 -9.50 9.25
C VAL A 33 13.48 -8.43 9.25
N GLU A 34 13.24 -7.30 8.61
CA GLU A 34 14.18 -6.16 8.48
C GLU A 34 15.49 -6.44 7.73
N SER A 35 15.66 -7.63 7.19
CA SER A 35 16.80 -7.94 6.33
C SER A 35 16.55 -7.49 4.89
N PRO A 36 17.61 -7.26 4.11
CA PRO A 36 17.47 -7.12 2.66
C PRO A 36 16.76 -8.32 2.05
N LEU A 37 16.06 -8.11 0.96
CA LEU A 37 15.46 -9.18 0.18
C LEU A 37 16.54 -10.16 -0.31
N ASP A 38 16.34 -11.46 -0.05
CA ASP A 38 17.24 -12.50 -0.51
C ASP A 38 16.96 -12.90 -1.96
N SER A 39 15.70 -12.71 -2.40
CA SER A 39 15.24 -12.95 -3.76
C SER A 39 14.19 -11.94 -4.17
N ALA A 40 14.24 -11.50 -5.43
CA ALA A 40 13.28 -10.60 -6.05
C ALA A 40 13.11 -10.99 -7.53
N VAL A 41 11.87 -11.11 -7.97
CA VAL A 41 11.51 -11.55 -9.33
C VAL A 41 10.45 -10.62 -9.88
N PHE A 42 10.57 -10.27 -11.16
CA PHE A 42 9.55 -9.59 -11.94
C PHE A 42 9.16 -10.45 -13.14
N GLU A 43 7.89 -10.76 -13.25
CA GLU A 43 7.28 -11.45 -14.40
C GLU A 43 6.40 -10.46 -15.14
N ALA A 44 6.79 -10.07 -16.36
CA ALA A 44 6.04 -9.11 -17.15
C ALA A 44 4.68 -9.68 -17.58
N LEU A 45 3.66 -8.81 -17.58
CA LEU A 45 2.33 -9.12 -18.09
C LEU A 45 2.08 -8.35 -19.40
N PRO A 46 1.36 -8.96 -20.36
CA PRO A 46 0.86 -8.23 -21.53
C PRO A 46 -0.04 -7.07 -21.10
N GLU A 47 0.05 -5.96 -21.84
CA GLU A 47 -0.79 -4.79 -21.61
C GLU A 47 -2.28 -5.18 -21.60
N GLY A 48 -3.01 -4.65 -20.62
CA GLY A 48 -4.44 -4.91 -20.44
C GLY A 48 -4.81 -6.24 -19.80
N SER A 49 -3.82 -7.07 -19.37
CA SER A 49 -4.09 -8.31 -18.61
C SER A 49 -4.73 -8.04 -17.26
N VAL A 50 -4.33 -6.92 -16.62
CA VAL A 50 -4.89 -6.44 -15.36
C VAL A 50 -5.53 -5.08 -15.58
N SER A 51 -6.75 -4.91 -15.08
CA SER A 51 -7.50 -3.66 -15.10
C SER A 51 -7.69 -3.19 -13.67
N VAL A 52 -6.90 -2.21 -13.24
CA VAL A 52 -6.99 -1.72 -11.87
C VAL A 52 -8.23 -0.85 -11.66
N GLY A 53 -8.83 -0.99 -10.50
CA GLY A 53 -10.00 -0.22 -10.12
C GLY A 53 -10.93 -0.98 -9.19
N VAL A 54 -12.03 -0.32 -8.84
CA VAL A 54 -13.07 -0.89 -7.96
C VAL A 54 -14.20 -1.57 -8.74
N THR A 55 -13.97 -1.89 -10.01
CA THR A 55 -14.95 -2.55 -10.89
C THR A 55 -14.35 -3.85 -11.44
N ALA A 56 -15.05 -4.96 -11.31
CA ALA A 56 -14.67 -6.22 -11.93
C ALA A 56 -14.93 -6.19 -13.46
N PRO A 57 -14.21 -6.97 -14.30
CA PRO A 57 -13.09 -7.83 -13.91
C PRO A 57 -11.77 -7.05 -13.73
N VAL A 58 -11.04 -7.36 -12.66
CA VAL A 58 -9.68 -6.87 -12.44
C VAL A 58 -8.69 -7.67 -13.30
N PHE A 59 -8.87 -8.98 -13.39
CA PHE A 59 -8.03 -9.85 -14.19
C PHE A 59 -8.70 -10.18 -15.53
N ARG A 60 -8.44 -9.37 -16.55
CA ARG A 60 -9.01 -9.59 -17.90
C ARG A 60 -8.47 -10.84 -18.58
N ASP A 61 -7.21 -11.16 -18.31
CA ASP A 61 -6.58 -12.42 -18.71
C ASP A 61 -6.12 -13.20 -17.48
N SER A 62 -7.08 -13.80 -16.78
CA SER A 62 -6.84 -14.52 -15.53
C SER A 62 -5.83 -15.66 -15.67
N ASN A 63 -5.76 -16.33 -16.82
CA ASN A 63 -4.83 -17.44 -17.05
C ASN A 63 -3.39 -16.95 -17.14
N THR A 64 -3.16 -15.87 -17.87
CA THR A 64 -1.82 -15.27 -17.99
C THR A 64 -1.36 -14.72 -16.64
N VAL A 65 -2.23 -13.98 -15.91
CA VAL A 65 -1.92 -13.47 -14.57
C VAL A 65 -1.62 -14.63 -13.60
N LEU A 66 -2.43 -15.69 -13.61
CA LEU A 66 -2.22 -16.86 -12.75
C LEU A 66 -0.88 -17.56 -13.05
N THR A 67 -0.53 -17.67 -14.33
CA THR A 67 0.74 -18.28 -14.75
C THR A 67 1.93 -17.45 -14.28
N ALA A 68 1.91 -16.14 -14.48
CA ALA A 68 2.96 -15.24 -14.03
C ALA A 68 3.07 -15.22 -12.49
N LEU A 69 1.94 -15.19 -11.78
CA LEU A 69 1.90 -15.23 -10.32
C LEU A 69 2.51 -16.52 -9.78
N LYS A 70 2.16 -17.67 -10.36
CA LYS A 70 2.73 -18.95 -9.99
C LYS A 70 4.22 -18.99 -10.27
N SER A 71 4.66 -18.56 -11.45
CA SER A 71 6.08 -18.51 -11.82
C SER A 71 6.88 -17.64 -10.85
N ALA A 72 6.40 -16.44 -10.54
CA ALA A 72 7.06 -15.52 -9.62
C ALA A 72 7.18 -16.10 -8.20
N LEU A 73 6.09 -16.66 -7.66
CA LEU A 73 6.10 -17.29 -6.34
C LEU A 73 7.01 -18.50 -6.26
N ASP A 74 6.99 -19.37 -7.28
CA ASP A 74 7.83 -20.57 -7.35
C ASP A 74 9.32 -20.22 -7.50
N SER A 75 9.63 -19.11 -8.18
CA SER A 75 11.02 -18.65 -8.36
C SER A 75 11.61 -18.08 -7.06
N VAL A 76 10.79 -17.49 -6.20
CA VAL A 76 11.22 -16.94 -4.90
C VAL A 76 11.27 -18.02 -3.82
N ASP A 77 10.19 -18.77 -3.66
CA ASP A 77 10.08 -19.86 -2.70
C ASP A 77 9.14 -20.97 -3.21
N PRO A 78 9.68 -22.03 -3.83
CA PRO A 78 8.87 -23.12 -4.38
C PRO A 78 8.12 -23.94 -3.31
N ARG A 79 8.47 -23.78 -2.03
CA ARG A 79 7.85 -24.52 -0.91
C ARG A 79 6.97 -23.65 -0.03
N GLY A 80 7.07 -22.32 -0.15
CA GLY A 80 6.29 -21.37 0.64
C GLY A 80 4.80 -21.55 0.38
N ARG A 81 4.02 -21.71 1.45
CA ARG A 81 2.56 -21.81 1.35
C ARG A 81 1.90 -20.48 1.66
N ASP A 82 2.41 -19.80 2.68
CA ASP A 82 1.86 -18.54 3.15
C ASP A 82 2.60 -17.36 2.48
N TRP A 83 1.86 -16.43 1.97
CA TRP A 83 2.39 -15.24 1.33
C TRP A 83 1.48 -14.02 1.53
N THR A 84 2.04 -12.84 1.41
CA THR A 84 1.29 -11.58 1.42
C THR A 84 0.97 -11.20 -0.01
N MET A 85 -0.31 -11.04 -0.31
CA MET A 85 -0.78 -10.51 -1.59
C MET A 85 -0.87 -9.00 -1.53
N ILE A 86 -0.32 -8.33 -2.53
CA ILE A 86 -0.37 -6.89 -2.65
C ILE A 86 -1.11 -6.54 -3.94
N LEU A 87 -2.05 -5.62 -3.84
CA LEU A 87 -2.83 -5.12 -4.97
C LEU A 87 -2.64 -3.61 -5.13
N PRO A 88 -2.78 -3.10 -6.36
CA PRO A 88 -2.80 -1.67 -6.60
C PRO A 88 -3.81 -0.94 -5.72
N ASP A 89 -3.45 0.25 -5.26
CA ASP A 89 -4.32 1.07 -4.40
C ASP A 89 -5.67 1.36 -5.06
N ALA A 90 -5.70 1.49 -6.37
CA ALA A 90 -6.94 1.72 -7.12
C ALA A 90 -7.97 0.57 -6.97
N CYS A 91 -7.56 -0.65 -6.59
CA CYS A 91 -8.47 -1.77 -6.33
C CYS A 91 -9.19 -1.67 -4.98
N THR A 92 -8.79 -0.74 -4.13
CA THR A 92 -9.35 -0.55 -2.79
C THR A 92 -9.69 0.92 -2.55
N ARG A 93 -10.43 1.19 -1.46
CA ARG A 93 -10.58 2.54 -0.93
C ARG A 93 -10.17 2.52 0.53
N VAL A 94 -9.19 3.35 0.87
CA VAL A 94 -8.65 3.47 2.22
C VAL A 94 -9.01 4.84 2.78
N HIS A 95 -9.58 4.85 3.97
CA HIS A 95 -10.03 6.08 4.64
C HIS A 95 -9.60 6.08 6.11
N ILE A 96 -9.20 7.25 6.60
CA ILE A 96 -9.08 7.53 8.03
C ILE A 96 -10.41 8.10 8.49
N LEU A 97 -11.00 7.49 9.50
CA LEU A 97 -12.30 7.85 10.06
C LEU A 97 -12.13 8.28 11.51
N ASP A 98 -12.75 9.41 11.88
CA ASP A 98 -12.79 9.89 13.25
C ASP A 98 -14.13 9.53 13.89
N PHE A 99 -14.06 9.03 15.12
CA PHE A 99 -15.21 8.71 15.96
C PHE A 99 -15.06 9.38 17.32
N ASP A 100 -16.11 10.06 17.79
CA ASP A 100 -16.13 10.63 19.14
C ASP A 100 -16.00 9.53 20.20
N THR A 101 -16.65 8.39 19.95
CA THR A 101 -16.60 7.20 20.81
C THR A 101 -16.76 5.95 19.98
N LEU A 102 -16.18 4.84 20.43
CA LEU A 102 -16.43 3.50 19.88
C LEU A 102 -17.03 2.58 20.94
N PRO A 103 -17.88 1.62 20.53
CA PRO A 103 -18.38 0.60 21.44
C PRO A 103 -17.23 -0.25 21.97
N PRO A 104 -17.35 -0.77 23.20
CA PRO A 104 -16.32 -1.60 23.81
C PRO A 104 -16.16 -2.98 23.16
N LYS A 105 -17.19 -3.45 22.43
CA LYS A 105 -17.17 -4.74 21.77
C LYS A 105 -16.71 -4.62 20.32
N PRO A 106 -15.63 -5.30 19.91
CA PRO A 106 -15.12 -5.25 18.54
C PRO A 106 -16.17 -5.57 17.45
N GLN A 107 -17.13 -6.45 17.77
CA GLN A 107 -18.19 -6.85 16.83
C GLN A 107 -19.13 -5.69 16.49
N GLU A 108 -19.23 -4.68 17.35
CA GLU A 108 -20.09 -3.50 17.17
C GLU A 108 -19.37 -2.38 16.38
N ILE A 109 -18.05 -2.44 16.26
CA ILE A 109 -17.23 -1.42 15.58
C ILE A 109 -17.40 -1.51 14.05
N LEU A 110 -17.30 -2.72 13.48
CA LEU A 110 -17.41 -2.91 12.03
C LEU A 110 -18.70 -2.35 11.42
N PRO A 111 -19.89 -2.54 12.01
CA PRO A 111 -21.12 -1.89 11.53
C PRO A 111 -21.05 -0.36 11.50
N LEU A 112 -20.40 0.26 12.49
CA LEU A 112 -20.23 1.71 12.55
C LEU A 112 -19.24 2.20 11.47
N VAL A 113 -18.15 1.48 11.26
CA VAL A 113 -17.20 1.77 10.18
C VAL A 113 -17.92 1.69 8.83
N ARG A 114 -18.71 0.64 8.57
CA ARG A 114 -19.52 0.51 7.35
C ARG A 114 -20.49 1.67 7.17
N PHE A 115 -21.17 2.06 8.24
CA PHE A 115 -22.10 3.19 8.21
C PHE A 115 -21.42 4.49 7.77
N ARG A 116 -20.22 4.78 8.29
CA ARG A 116 -19.43 5.95 7.86
C ARG A 116 -19.01 5.84 6.40
N LEU A 117 -18.55 4.67 5.98
CA LEU A 117 -18.08 4.40 4.63
C LEU A 117 -19.17 4.53 3.56
N ARG A 118 -20.45 4.32 3.87
CA ARG A 118 -21.58 4.42 2.91
C ARG A 118 -21.60 5.71 2.10
N ARG A 119 -21.11 6.83 2.68
CA ARG A 119 -21.10 8.14 2.03
C ARG A 119 -19.79 8.45 1.31
N MET A 120 -18.79 7.61 1.46
CA MET A 120 -17.43 7.84 0.97
C MET A 120 -17.05 6.88 -0.15
N LEU A 121 -17.67 5.70 -0.21
CA LEU A 121 -17.38 4.68 -1.19
C LEU A 121 -18.20 4.88 -2.48
N PRO A 122 -17.60 4.65 -3.67
CA PRO A 122 -18.31 4.65 -4.94
C PRO A 122 -19.07 3.34 -5.22
N PHE A 123 -19.13 2.42 -4.23
CA PHE A 123 -19.81 1.13 -4.29
C PHE A 123 -20.54 0.84 -2.96
N ASP A 124 -21.36 -0.21 -2.95
CA ASP A 124 -22.15 -0.57 -1.77
C ASP A 124 -21.26 -1.03 -0.59
N ALA A 125 -21.25 -0.22 0.47
CA ALA A 125 -20.49 -0.50 1.69
C ALA A 125 -21.00 -1.73 2.47
N ASP A 126 -22.27 -2.10 2.33
CA ASP A 126 -22.84 -3.25 3.06
C ASP A 126 -22.40 -4.56 2.43
N ALA A 127 -22.32 -4.62 1.10
CA ALA A 127 -21.81 -5.77 0.37
C ALA A 127 -20.27 -5.84 0.35
N ALA A 128 -19.58 -4.71 0.53
CA ALA A 128 -18.13 -4.62 0.43
C ALA A 128 -17.38 -5.50 1.45
N ALA A 129 -16.21 -5.97 1.06
CA ALA A 129 -15.22 -6.46 2.01
C ALA A 129 -14.59 -5.27 2.73
N VAL A 130 -14.75 -5.17 4.04
CA VAL A 130 -14.23 -4.08 4.86
C VAL A 130 -13.36 -4.65 5.96
N SER A 131 -12.15 -4.11 6.06
CA SER A 131 -11.23 -4.33 7.17
C SER A 131 -10.95 -2.98 7.85
N TYR A 132 -10.69 -2.99 9.15
CA TYR A 132 -10.37 -1.78 9.89
C TYR A 132 -9.34 -2.03 10.99
N GLN A 133 -8.66 -0.95 11.39
CA GLN A 133 -7.73 -0.95 12.51
C GLN A 133 -7.80 0.38 13.26
N LEU A 134 -7.67 0.33 14.58
CA LEU A 134 -7.52 1.52 15.42
C LEU A 134 -6.12 2.10 15.24
N LEU A 135 -6.03 3.37 14.87
CA LEU A 135 -4.75 4.08 14.77
C LEU A 135 -4.25 4.55 16.13
N ASN A 136 -5.18 4.96 17.02
CA ASN A 136 -4.88 5.42 18.38
C ASN A 136 -5.67 4.65 19.43
N PRO A 137 -5.40 3.35 19.64
CA PRO A 137 -6.21 2.50 20.53
C PRO A 137 -6.28 3.02 21.98
N SER A 138 -5.29 3.79 22.43
CA SER A 138 -5.30 4.42 23.76
C SER A 138 -6.38 5.51 23.91
N ALA A 139 -6.90 6.06 22.81
CA ALA A 139 -7.97 7.05 22.82
C ALA A 139 -9.32 6.45 23.22
N VAL A 140 -9.56 5.16 22.99
CA VAL A 140 -10.82 4.46 23.34
C VAL A 140 -11.16 4.58 24.84
N ALA A 141 -10.14 4.67 25.68
CA ALA A 141 -10.31 4.82 27.15
C ALA A 141 -10.36 6.28 27.61
N LYS A 142 -10.16 7.25 26.72
CA LYS A 142 -10.08 8.68 27.07
C LYS A 142 -11.38 9.37 26.66
N LYS A 143 -11.88 10.28 27.52
CA LYS A 143 -12.94 11.20 27.16
C LYS A 143 -12.33 12.37 26.36
N ASP A 144 -13.09 12.86 25.40
CA ASP A 144 -12.77 14.07 24.61
C ASP A 144 -11.54 13.92 23.67
N VAL A 145 -11.12 12.69 23.40
CA VAL A 145 -10.09 12.39 22.39
C VAL A 145 -10.74 11.53 21.30
N PRO A 146 -10.82 12.02 20.05
CA PRO A 146 -11.39 11.24 18.95
C PRO A 146 -10.62 9.93 18.75
N VAL A 147 -11.35 8.85 18.49
CA VAL A 147 -10.78 7.57 18.13
C VAL A 147 -10.63 7.51 16.62
N GLN A 148 -9.40 7.34 16.16
CA GLN A 148 -9.08 7.24 14.74
C GLN A 148 -9.01 5.80 14.30
N VAL A 149 -9.65 5.53 13.17
CA VAL A 149 -9.72 4.21 12.55
C VAL A 149 -9.29 4.32 11.10
N ILE A 150 -8.31 3.53 10.68
CA ILE A 150 -8.07 3.29 9.26
C ILE A 150 -9.00 2.16 8.80
N ALA A 151 -9.70 2.38 7.70
CA ALA A 151 -10.58 1.40 7.09
C ALA A 151 -10.20 1.20 5.63
N ALA A 152 -10.04 -0.05 5.22
CA ALA A 152 -9.86 -0.45 3.82
C ALA A 152 -11.11 -1.19 3.35
N ALA A 153 -11.62 -0.80 2.19
CA ALA A 153 -12.81 -1.37 1.59
C ALA A 153 -12.56 -1.80 0.13
N MET A 154 -13.12 -2.94 -0.25
CA MET A 154 -13.05 -3.50 -1.61
C MET A 154 -14.42 -4.03 -2.01
N PRO A 155 -14.89 -3.85 -3.26
CA PRO A 155 -16.11 -4.46 -3.74
C PRO A 155 -16.12 -5.98 -3.58
N ALA A 156 -17.26 -6.55 -3.25
CA ALA A 156 -17.36 -8.00 -3.03
C ALA A 156 -17.02 -8.81 -4.28
N GLU A 157 -17.38 -8.29 -5.45
CA GLU A 157 -17.10 -8.93 -6.74
C GLU A 157 -15.60 -8.99 -7.02
N VAL A 158 -14.89 -7.88 -6.79
CA VAL A 158 -13.42 -7.81 -6.94
C VAL A 158 -12.74 -8.78 -5.99
N ARG A 159 -13.17 -8.83 -4.74
CA ARG A 159 -12.68 -9.80 -3.77
C ARG A 159 -12.91 -11.25 -4.22
N ALA A 160 -14.13 -11.56 -4.68
CA ALA A 160 -14.49 -12.90 -5.14
C ALA A 160 -13.64 -13.36 -6.33
N GLU A 161 -13.36 -12.45 -7.27
CA GLU A 161 -12.49 -12.70 -8.40
C GLU A 161 -11.05 -13.02 -7.95
N ILE A 162 -10.48 -12.22 -7.05
CA ILE A 162 -9.15 -12.44 -6.47
C ILE A 162 -9.07 -13.79 -5.76
N GLU A 163 -10.05 -14.09 -4.89
CA GLU A 163 -10.10 -15.37 -4.19
C GLU A 163 -10.25 -16.56 -5.14
N SER A 164 -10.96 -16.39 -6.25
CA SER A 164 -11.10 -17.43 -7.28
C SER A 164 -9.78 -17.68 -8.00
N MET A 165 -9.06 -16.62 -8.36
CA MET A 165 -7.76 -16.74 -9.01
C MET A 165 -6.74 -17.42 -8.09
N VAL A 166 -6.65 -16.98 -6.84
CA VAL A 166 -5.69 -17.51 -5.86
C VAL A 166 -5.89 -19.00 -5.58
N ARG A 167 -7.14 -19.47 -5.56
CA ARG A 167 -7.43 -20.91 -5.43
C ARG A 167 -6.74 -21.77 -6.49
N GLY A 168 -6.49 -21.20 -7.68
CA GLY A 168 -5.79 -21.89 -8.77
C GLY A 168 -4.31 -22.20 -8.52
N ILE A 169 -3.66 -21.49 -7.59
CA ILE A 169 -2.23 -21.67 -7.29
C ILE A 169 -1.95 -22.63 -6.14
N GLN A 170 -2.95 -23.16 -5.47
CA GLN A 170 -2.81 -24.05 -4.30
C GLN A 170 -1.96 -23.46 -3.15
N ARG A 171 -1.90 -22.13 -3.06
CA ARG A 171 -1.25 -21.36 -1.99
C ARG A 171 -2.23 -20.29 -1.52
N GLU A 172 -2.40 -20.15 -0.23
CA GLU A 172 -3.35 -19.19 0.32
C GLU A 172 -2.62 -17.91 0.77
N PRO A 173 -3.04 -16.71 0.31
CA PRO A 173 -2.52 -15.49 0.87
C PRO A 173 -3.01 -15.36 2.31
N GLY A 174 -2.07 -15.22 3.24
CA GLY A 174 -2.40 -14.96 4.64
C GLY A 174 -2.93 -13.54 4.86
N VAL A 175 -2.51 -12.60 4.02
CA VAL A 175 -2.90 -11.18 4.08
C VAL A 175 -3.02 -10.63 2.67
N LEU A 176 -3.99 -9.73 2.48
CA LEU A 176 -4.14 -8.90 1.28
C LEU A 176 -3.98 -7.44 1.69
N LEU A 177 -3.06 -6.72 1.05
CA LEU A 177 -2.73 -5.34 1.35
C LEU A 177 -2.83 -4.45 0.12
N PRO A 178 -3.32 -3.20 0.24
CA PRO A 178 -3.06 -2.15 -0.73
C PRO A 178 -1.56 -1.82 -0.81
N ALA A 179 -1.08 -1.48 -1.99
CA ALA A 179 0.35 -1.29 -2.26
C ALA A 179 0.99 -0.22 -1.36
N THR A 180 0.35 0.94 -1.20
CA THR A 180 0.90 1.99 -0.33
C THR A 180 0.88 1.59 1.16
N LEU A 181 -0.16 0.89 1.64
CA LEU A 181 -0.15 0.40 3.03
C LEU A 181 0.97 -0.62 3.27
N ALA A 182 1.28 -1.43 2.27
CA ALA A 182 2.44 -2.31 2.33
C ALA A 182 3.75 -1.51 2.35
N ALA A 183 3.92 -0.56 1.41
CA ALA A 183 5.11 0.28 1.28
C ALA A 183 5.43 1.08 2.54
N MET A 184 4.41 1.60 3.23
CA MET A 184 4.57 2.40 4.45
C MET A 184 5.35 1.69 5.56
N ALA A 185 5.32 0.37 5.61
CA ALA A 185 6.11 -0.39 6.59
C ALA A 185 7.63 -0.32 6.35
N ALA A 186 8.07 0.24 5.23
CA ALA A 186 9.48 0.54 4.97
C ALA A 186 9.91 1.94 5.42
N LEU A 187 8.98 2.82 5.83
CA LEU A 187 9.30 4.12 6.42
C LEU A 187 9.98 3.95 7.77
N PRO A 188 10.83 4.91 8.18
CA PRO A 188 11.37 4.92 9.54
C PRO A 188 10.27 5.04 10.59
N ASP A 189 10.44 4.36 11.74
CA ASP A 189 9.45 4.35 12.82
C ASP A 189 9.38 5.68 13.59
N THR A 190 10.44 6.49 13.54
CA THR A 190 10.56 7.74 14.26
C THR A 190 10.62 8.92 13.32
N GLY A 191 10.14 10.08 13.78
CA GLY A 191 10.11 11.30 12.98
C GLY A 191 8.82 11.46 12.19
N SER A 192 8.80 12.45 11.34
CA SER A 192 7.66 12.79 10.50
C SER A 192 8.02 12.58 9.03
N HIS A 193 7.15 11.90 8.30
CA HIS A 193 7.44 11.50 6.92
C HIS A 193 6.24 11.78 6.01
N LEU A 194 6.51 12.34 4.85
CA LEU A 194 5.58 12.38 3.72
C LEU A 194 6.04 11.33 2.71
N LEU A 195 5.18 10.36 2.43
CA LEU A 195 5.34 9.37 1.37
C LEU A 195 4.51 9.75 0.16
N VAL A 196 5.12 9.69 -1.01
CA VAL A 196 4.46 9.74 -2.32
C VAL A 196 4.69 8.40 -3.00
N HIS A 197 3.64 7.63 -3.15
CA HIS A 197 3.65 6.35 -3.86
C HIS A 197 2.93 6.49 -5.19
N THR A 198 3.61 6.14 -6.27
CA THR A 198 3.08 6.27 -7.64
C THR A 198 2.89 4.91 -8.27
N GLU A 199 1.70 4.67 -8.78
CA GLU A 199 1.32 3.52 -9.58
C GLU A 199 0.88 3.98 -10.98
N GLN A 200 0.56 3.04 -11.85
CA GLN A 200 0.16 3.38 -13.23
C GLN A 200 -1.12 4.23 -13.24
N ASP A 201 -2.11 3.86 -12.44
CA ASP A 201 -3.46 4.45 -12.46
C ASP A 201 -3.80 5.23 -11.19
N SER A 202 -2.88 5.32 -10.25
CA SER A 202 -3.10 6.05 -9.00
C SER A 202 -1.82 6.66 -8.44
N MET A 203 -2.00 7.64 -7.59
CA MET A 203 -0.97 8.18 -6.71
C MET A 203 -1.52 8.31 -5.30
N THR A 204 -0.78 7.79 -4.33
CA THR A 204 -1.14 7.91 -2.92
C THR A 204 -0.12 8.77 -2.19
N THR A 205 -0.62 9.74 -1.43
CA THR A 205 0.16 10.51 -0.46
C THR A 205 -0.21 10.06 0.95
N ALA A 206 0.80 9.78 1.77
CA ALA A 206 0.61 9.40 3.17
C ALA A 206 1.56 10.18 4.07
N ILE A 207 1.07 10.62 5.24
CA ILE A 207 1.85 11.31 6.25
C ILE A 207 1.85 10.48 7.52
N THR A 208 3.07 10.24 8.05
CA THR A 208 3.24 9.59 9.36
C THR A 208 4.01 10.50 10.31
N HIS A 209 3.70 10.37 11.60
CA HIS A 209 4.43 11.05 12.68
C HIS A 209 4.68 10.07 13.81
N ASN A 210 5.95 9.76 14.08
CA ASN A 210 6.35 8.79 15.09
C ASN A 210 5.58 7.45 15.00
N GLY A 211 5.41 6.96 13.78
CA GLY A 211 4.68 5.74 13.49
C GLY A 211 3.16 5.87 13.44
N GLU A 212 2.58 7.02 13.78
CA GLU A 212 1.14 7.28 13.65
C GLU A 212 0.82 7.79 12.24
N LEU A 213 -0.23 7.25 11.63
CA LEU A 213 -0.70 7.68 10.32
C LEU A 213 -1.66 8.87 10.47
N LEU A 214 -1.32 10.00 9.88
CA LEU A 214 -2.09 11.25 9.95
C LEU A 214 -2.90 11.54 8.67
N LEU A 215 -2.36 11.15 7.51
CA LEU A 215 -3.00 11.33 6.22
C LEU A 215 -2.79 10.09 5.37
N TYR A 216 -3.83 9.68 4.67
CA TYR A 216 -3.77 8.73 3.58
C TYR A 216 -4.75 9.17 2.50
N ARG A 217 -4.23 9.53 1.34
CA ARG A 217 -5.05 10.01 0.23
C ARG A 217 -4.59 9.41 -1.08
N THR A 218 -5.47 8.65 -1.70
CA THR A 218 -5.27 8.13 -3.06
C THR A 218 -6.02 9.02 -4.05
N THR A 219 -5.34 9.37 -5.13
CA THR A 219 -5.88 10.10 -6.28
C THR A 219 -5.77 9.20 -7.50
N ASP A 220 -6.88 8.98 -8.18
CA ASP A 220 -6.89 8.21 -9.43
C ASP A 220 -6.19 9.04 -10.52
N ARG A 221 -5.29 8.43 -11.27
CA ARG A 221 -4.57 9.06 -12.39
C ARG A 221 -5.34 8.77 -13.68
N VAL A 222 -6.29 9.64 -14.01
CA VAL A 222 -7.09 9.51 -15.26
C VAL A 222 -6.25 9.88 -16.49
N ASN A 223 -5.32 10.83 -16.31
CA ASN A 223 -4.30 11.21 -17.28
C ASN A 223 -2.96 11.29 -16.55
N THR A 224 -1.89 10.83 -17.16
CA THR A 224 -0.51 10.99 -16.66
C THR A 224 -0.05 12.44 -16.75
N ASP A 225 -0.90 13.42 -16.38
CA ASP A 225 -0.51 14.81 -16.37
C ASP A 225 0.45 15.07 -15.20
N PRO A 226 1.68 15.44 -15.49
CA PRO A 226 2.68 15.81 -14.47
C PRO A 226 2.19 16.90 -13.51
N GLY A 227 1.33 17.80 -13.98
CA GLY A 227 0.75 18.88 -13.18
C GLY A 227 -0.13 18.37 -12.03
N ASP A 228 -0.95 17.37 -12.29
CA ASP A 228 -1.82 16.78 -11.25
C ASP A 228 -1.02 16.11 -10.14
N MET A 229 0.07 15.43 -10.50
CA MET A 229 0.99 14.82 -9.53
C MET A 229 1.67 15.88 -8.67
N ALA A 230 2.24 16.92 -9.31
CA ALA A 230 2.90 18.01 -8.59
C ALA A 230 1.91 18.70 -7.62
N GLN A 231 0.69 18.97 -8.08
CA GLN A 231 -0.35 19.58 -7.25
C GLN A 231 -0.72 18.73 -6.03
N ALA A 232 -0.86 17.41 -6.20
CA ALA A 232 -1.18 16.52 -5.09
C ALA A 232 -0.06 16.47 -4.04
N VAL A 233 1.21 16.48 -4.49
CA VAL A 233 2.38 16.55 -3.58
C VAL A 233 2.42 17.88 -2.83
N LEU A 234 2.19 19.02 -3.52
CA LEU A 234 2.15 20.34 -2.91
C LEU A 234 1.04 20.43 -1.84
N VAL A 235 -0.16 19.92 -2.13
CA VAL A 235 -1.28 19.88 -1.16
C VAL A 235 -0.93 19.02 0.05
N ALA A 236 -0.30 17.86 -0.16
CA ALA A 236 0.13 17.00 0.94
C ALA A 236 1.24 17.64 1.78
N ALA A 237 2.19 18.35 1.15
CA ALA A 237 3.24 19.08 1.85
C ALA A 237 2.68 20.22 2.72
N ALA A 238 1.74 21.01 2.18
CA ALA A 238 1.07 22.06 2.94
C ALA A 238 0.30 21.47 4.14
N TYR A 239 -0.45 20.39 3.94
CA TYR A 239 -1.14 19.70 5.03
C TYR A 239 -0.17 19.17 6.10
N TYR A 240 1.00 18.64 5.68
CA TYR A 240 2.04 18.18 6.60
C TYR A 240 2.51 19.31 7.53
N GLU A 241 2.85 20.48 6.96
CA GLU A 241 3.33 21.62 7.73
C GLU A 241 2.26 22.20 8.65
N ASP A 242 1.01 22.27 8.17
CA ASP A 242 -0.13 22.76 8.97
C ASP A 242 -0.48 21.81 10.12
N ALA A 243 -0.47 20.51 9.89
CA ALA A 243 -0.84 19.50 10.88
C ALA A 243 0.22 19.31 11.96
N LEU A 244 1.50 19.39 11.59
CA LEU A 244 2.63 19.10 12.49
C LEU A 244 3.30 20.35 13.03
N HIS A 245 3.03 21.54 12.44
CA HIS A 245 3.70 22.81 12.77
C HIS A 245 5.23 22.75 12.68
N VAL A 246 5.73 21.91 11.77
CA VAL A 246 7.16 21.77 11.46
C VAL A 246 7.37 21.79 9.95
N PRO A 247 8.49 22.36 9.46
CA PRO A 247 8.77 22.36 8.02
C PRO A 247 9.02 20.96 7.51
N LEU A 248 8.53 20.66 6.32
CA LEU A 248 8.80 19.42 5.62
C LEU A 248 10.29 19.38 5.20
N GLN A 249 11.03 18.39 5.67
CA GLN A 249 12.47 18.28 5.42
C GLN A 249 12.80 17.43 4.22
N GLU A 250 12.03 16.38 3.97
CA GLU A 250 12.22 15.46 2.85
C GLU A 250 10.93 14.74 2.48
N VAL A 251 10.85 14.28 1.25
CA VAL A 251 9.74 13.44 0.75
C VAL A 251 10.27 12.08 0.35
N TRP A 252 9.63 11.05 0.84
CA TRP A 252 9.89 9.67 0.45
C TRP A 252 9.09 9.32 -0.80
N VAL A 253 9.77 8.74 -1.79
CA VAL A 253 9.19 8.36 -3.09
C VAL A 253 9.22 6.86 -3.24
N ALA A 254 8.13 6.30 -3.71
CA ALA A 254 7.92 4.87 -3.93
C ALA A 254 7.17 4.61 -5.24
N GLY A 255 7.28 3.41 -5.78
CA GLY A 255 6.52 2.94 -6.93
C GLY A 255 7.20 3.18 -8.28
N LEU A 256 6.39 3.50 -9.31
CA LEU A 256 6.86 3.57 -10.70
C LEU A 256 7.71 4.80 -11.01
N GLU A 257 7.41 5.93 -10.37
CA GLU A 257 8.13 7.17 -10.62
C GLU A 257 9.44 7.21 -9.83
N SER A 258 10.52 7.49 -10.53
CA SER A 258 11.80 7.75 -9.86
C SER A 258 11.79 9.12 -9.19
N THR A 259 12.68 9.30 -8.21
CA THR A 259 12.87 10.61 -7.56
C THR A 259 13.23 11.72 -8.58
N ASP A 260 13.93 11.39 -9.67
CA ASP A 260 14.29 12.35 -10.71
C ASP A 260 13.10 12.71 -11.61
N ALA A 261 12.21 11.75 -11.90
CA ALA A 261 10.98 12.02 -12.63
C ALA A 261 10.06 12.95 -11.80
N LEU A 262 9.82 12.62 -10.55
CA LEU A 262 8.99 13.45 -9.66
C LEU A 262 9.60 14.84 -9.46
N ARG A 263 10.95 14.95 -9.33
CA ARG A 263 11.63 16.24 -9.22
C ARG A 263 11.40 17.11 -10.45
N ARG A 264 11.42 16.53 -11.66
CA ARG A 264 11.12 17.29 -12.88
C ARG A 264 9.70 17.85 -12.90
N HIS A 265 8.73 17.07 -12.41
CA HIS A 265 7.35 17.51 -12.32
C HIS A 265 7.16 18.65 -11.31
N LEU A 266 7.80 18.55 -10.12
CA LEU A 266 7.74 19.55 -9.07
C LEU A 266 8.56 20.82 -9.40
N ALA A 267 9.62 20.71 -10.21
CA ALA A 267 10.49 21.82 -10.56
C ALA A 267 9.94 22.69 -11.70
N ALA A 268 8.83 22.32 -12.34
CA ALA A 268 8.28 23.07 -13.46
C ALA A 268 7.99 24.55 -13.11
N ASP A 269 7.66 24.82 -11.86
CA ASP A 269 7.39 26.19 -11.35
C ASP A 269 8.55 26.78 -10.53
N GLY A 270 9.69 26.09 -10.42
CA GLY A 270 10.92 26.60 -9.79
C GLY A 270 10.87 26.76 -8.26
N ALA A 271 9.76 26.44 -7.61
CA ALA A 271 9.55 26.68 -6.18
C ALA A 271 9.94 25.49 -5.27
N TRP A 272 10.06 24.27 -5.83
CA TRP A 272 10.29 23.09 -5.01
C TRP A 272 11.78 22.88 -4.71
N GLN A 273 12.16 22.95 -3.44
CA GLN A 273 13.54 22.75 -2.98
C GLN A 273 13.70 21.60 -1.98
N ILE A 274 12.59 20.92 -1.62
CA ILE A 274 12.61 19.84 -0.63
C ILE A 274 13.25 18.60 -1.25
N PRO A 275 14.20 17.95 -0.56
CA PRO A 275 14.83 16.73 -1.04
C PRO A 275 13.84 15.60 -1.25
N LEU A 276 14.00 14.86 -2.36
CA LEU A 276 13.26 13.63 -2.64
C LEU A 276 14.18 12.44 -2.40
N ARG A 277 13.70 11.44 -1.64
CA ARG A 277 14.44 10.20 -1.37
C ARG A 277 13.65 8.99 -1.84
N SER A 278 14.31 8.06 -2.48
CA SER A 278 13.71 6.76 -2.78
C SER A 278 13.54 5.96 -1.48
N LEU A 279 12.35 5.44 -1.24
CA LEU A 279 12.03 4.64 -0.04
C LEU A 279 12.79 3.29 -0.08
N VAL A 280 12.97 2.73 -1.26
CA VAL A 280 13.71 1.49 -1.50
C VAL A 280 14.80 1.75 -2.52
N ASN A 281 15.98 1.23 -2.27
CA ASN A 281 17.16 1.34 -3.12
C ASN A 281 17.90 0.00 -3.19
N SER A 282 19.04 -0.04 -3.87
CA SER A 282 19.85 -1.25 -4.03
C SER A 282 20.28 -1.91 -2.71
N GLN A 283 20.41 -1.15 -1.61
CA GLN A 283 20.75 -1.70 -0.29
C GLN A 283 19.60 -2.50 0.35
N SER A 284 18.39 -2.33 -0.16
CA SER A 284 17.21 -3.12 0.28
C SER A 284 17.24 -4.57 -0.24
N PHE A 285 18.25 -4.92 -1.03
CA PHE A 285 18.41 -6.23 -1.64
C PHE A 285 19.79 -6.81 -1.34
N SER A 286 19.87 -8.13 -1.21
CA SER A 286 21.15 -8.84 -1.19
C SER A 286 21.79 -8.77 -2.58
N ALA A 287 23.11 -8.89 -2.65
CA ALA A 287 23.87 -8.79 -3.91
C ALA A 287 23.41 -9.79 -5.00
N SER A 288 22.76 -10.89 -4.60
CA SER A 288 22.24 -11.93 -5.49
C SER A 288 20.75 -11.77 -5.84
N ALA A 289 20.05 -10.82 -5.22
CA ALA A 289 18.58 -10.80 -5.26
C ALA A 289 17.99 -10.06 -6.46
N VAL A 290 18.69 -9.12 -7.08
CA VAL A 290 18.13 -8.27 -8.14
C VAL A 290 18.71 -8.67 -9.49
N SER A 291 17.83 -9.06 -10.41
CA SER A 291 18.13 -8.98 -11.84
C SER A 291 18.35 -7.50 -12.20
N SER A 292 19.47 -7.19 -12.85
CA SER A 292 19.90 -5.83 -13.22
C SER A 292 18.93 -5.04 -14.16
N GLN A 293 17.76 -5.59 -14.44
CA GLN A 293 16.81 -5.08 -15.44
C GLN A 293 15.60 -4.35 -14.84
N VAL A 294 15.37 -4.41 -13.53
CA VAL A 294 14.18 -3.82 -12.89
C VAL A 294 14.61 -2.78 -11.84
N ASP A 295 13.99 -1.60 -11.88
CA ASP A 295 14.23 -0.56 -10.88
C ASP A 295 13.88 -1.09 -9.47
N PRO A 296 14.81 -1.04 -8.51
CA PRO A 296 14.55 -1.40 -7.12
C PRO A 296 13.34 -0.71 -6.50
N GLY A 297 13.05 0.54 -6.90
CA GLY A 297 11.90 1.31 -6.43
C GLY A 297 10.55 0.64 -6.68
N ARG A 298 10.44 -0.17 -7.71
CA ARG A 298 9.21 -0.93 -8.03
C ARG A 298 8.87 -2.00 -7.00
N PHE A 299 9.85 -2.49 -6.25
CA PHE A 299 9.62 -3.48 -5.19
C PHE A 299 9.24 -2.86 -3.84
N THR A 300 8.93 -1.58 -3.79
CA THR A 300 8.72 -0.87 -2.52
C THR A 300 7.63 -1.51 -1.67
N SER A 301 6.48 -1.85 -2.27
CA SER A 301 5.37 -2.51 -1.58
C SER A 301 5.76 -3.91 -1.09
N VAL A 302 6.51 -4.66 -1.90
CA VAL A 302 7.01 -6.00 -1.55
C VAL A 302 8.00 -5.92 -0.38
N VAL A 303 8.97 -4.98 -0.44
CA VAL A 303 9.93 -4.74 0.66
C VAL A 303 9.20 -4.36 1.95
N GLY A 304 8.24 -3.45 1.87
CA GLY A 304 7.46 -3.02 3.02
C GLY A 304 6.61 -4.14 3.61
N ALA A 305 5.95 -4.96 2.78
CA ALA A 305 5.16 -6.11 3.24
C ALA A 305 5.99 -7.14 4.04
N LEU A 306 7.28 -7.26 3.75
CA LEU A 306 8.20 -8.19 4.43
C LEU A 306 8.85 -7.60 5.68
N ARG A 307 8.72 -6.28 5.92
CA ARG A 307 9.24 -5.59 7.11
C ARG A 307 8.20 -5.39 8.21
N GLY A 308 6.93 -5.45 7.88
CA GLY A 308 5.82 -5.14 8.79
C GLY A 308 5.31 -6.29 9.66
#